data_b1857a553712cfe723206a02035be97a
#
_entry.id   b1857a553712cfe723206a02035be97a
#
_cell.length_a   1.000
_cell.length_b   1.000
_cell.length_c   1.000
_cell.angle_alpha   90.00
_cell.angle_beta   90.00
_cell.angle_gamma   90.00
#
_symmetry.space_group_name_H-M   'P 1'
#
loop_
_entity.id
_entity.type
_entity.pdbx_description
1 polymer ?
#
loop_
_entity_poly.entity_id
_entity_poly.type
_entity_poly.pdbx_seq_one_letter_code
_entity_poly.pdbx_strand_id
1 'polypeptide(L)' 'LVGIAEGKVYACIKGDEQQIHGEYFIEKQYEEDGEIYYRILTNEASEVLTPAAPALEDGYMCVIKEI' A
#
# COMPACT_ATOMS: atom_id res chain seq x y z
N LEU A 1 -15.76 -3.67 -4.56
CA LEU A 1 -14.80 -3.06 -3.62
C LEU A 1 -13.37 -3.12 -4.12
N VAL A 2 -13.03 -4.17 -4.90
CA VAL A 2 -11.68 -4.26 -5.44
C VAL A 2 -11.36 -3.05 -6.32
N GLY A 3 -12.32 -2.60 -7.12
CA GLY A 3 -12.14 -1.44 -7.97
C GLY A 3 -11.88 -0.14 -7.23
N ILE A 4 -12.32 -0.04 -5.97
CA ILE A 4 -12.09 1.15 -5.15
C ILE A 4 -10.61 1.27 -4.80
N ALA A 5 -9.93 0.14 -4.60
CA ALA A 5 -8.52 0.13 -4.25
C ALA A 5 -7.60 0.17 -5.47
N GLU A 6 -8.14 0.08 -6.67
CA GLU A 6 -7.34 0.08 -7.89
C GLU A 6 -6.52 1.36 -7.99
N GLY A 7 -5.21 1.20 -8.20
CA GLY A 7 -4.30 2.33 -8.27
C GLY A 7 -3.88 2.89 -6.92
N LYS A 8 -4.32 2.29 -5.82
CA LYS A 8 -4.02 2.78 -4.48
C LYS A 8 -3.18 1.80 -3.64
N VAL A 9 -2.95 0.59 -4.14
CA VAL A 9 -2.25 -0.44 -3.40
C VAL A 9 -0.82 -0.57 -3.88
N TYR A 10 0.13 -0.49 -2.96
CA TYR A 10 1.55 -0.54 -3.27
C TYR A 10 2.28 -1.42 -2.26
N ALA A 11 3.46 -1.89 -2.65
CA ALA A 11 4.37 -2.60 -1.77
C ALA A 11 5.61 -1.73 -1.57
N CYS A 12 6.14 -1.74 -0.36
CA CYS A 12 7.32 -0.95 -0.02
C CYS A 12 8.19 -1.75 0.95
N ILE A 13 9.49 -1.78 0.69
CA ILE A 13 10.41 -2.47 1.59
C ILE A 13 10.51 -1.68 2.91
N LYS A 14 10.63 -2.41 4.01
CA LYS A 14 10.75 -1.78 5.33
C LYS A 14 11.96 -0.84 5.36
N GLY A 15 11.72 0.39 5.77
CA GLY A 15 12.73 1.44 5.79
C GLY A 15 12.49 2.48 4.72
N ASP A 16 12.02 2.09 3.54
CA ASP A 16 11.78 3.01 2.43
C ASP A 16 10.50 3.81 2.60
N GLU A 17 9.61 3.40 3.50
CA GLU A 17 8.35 4.11 3.75
C GLU A 17 8.59 5.55 4.22
N GLN A 18 9.77 5.82 4.75
CA GLN A 18 10.12 7.17 5.19
C GLN A 18 10.31 8.13 4.02
N GLN A 19 10.44 7.61 2.81
CA GLN A 19 10.61 8.40 1.61
C GLN A 19 9.30 8.64 0.86
N ILE A 20 8.19 8.13 1.40
CA ILE A 20 6.88 8.29 0.77
C ILE A 20 6.41 9.74 0.96
N HIS A 21 5.96 10.34 -0.12
CA HIS A 21 5.39 11.69 -0.08
C HIS A 21 3.90 11.62 0.15
N GLY A 22 3.37 12.54 0.96
CA GLY A 22 1.96 12.60 1.24
C GLY A 22 1.52 11.60 2.31
N GLU A 23 0.21 11.41 2.42
CA GLU A 23 -0.37 10.52 3.40
C GLU A 23 -0.45 9.10 2.88
N TYR A 24 -0.18 8.15 3.75
CA TYR A 24 -0.28 6.74 3.42
C TYR A 24 -0.72 5.96 4.66
N PHE A 25 -1.24 4.75 4.42
CA PHE A 25 -1.65 3.84 5.47
C PHE A 25 -1.01 2.49 5.25
N ILE A 26 -0.32 1.97 6.27
CA ILE A 26 0.30 0.64 6.21
C ILE A 26 -0.77 -0.37 6.58
N GLU A 27 -1.25 -1.12 5.59
CA GLU A 27 -2.30 -2.10 5.81
C GLU A 27 -1.79 -3.32 6.57
N LYS A 28 -0.64 -3.83 6.15
CA LYS A 28 -0.03 -4.98 6.80
C LYS A 28 1.44 -5.10 6.44
N GLN A 29 2.14 -5.93 7.20
CA GLN A 29 3.54 -6.25 6.99
C GLN A 29 3.64 -7.71 6.59
N TYR A 30 4.53 -8.03 5.68
CA TYR A 30 4.77 -9.41 5.29
C TYR A 30 6.23 -9.60 4.91
N GLU A 31 6.68 -10.86 4.88
CA GLU A 31 8.04 -11.20 4.52
C GLU A 31 8.06 -11.96 3.19
N GLU A 32 9.00 -11.61 2.34
CA GLU A 32 9.17 -12.28 1.06
C GLU A 32 10.67 -12.29 0.73
N ASP A 33 11.19 -13.47 0.41
CA ASP A 33 12.61 -13.66 0.08
C ASP A 33 13.58 -13.09 1.11
N GLY A 34 13.22 -13.19 2.39
CA GLY A 34 14.07 -12.71 3.48
C GLY A 34 13.98 -11.21 3.74
N GLU A 35 13.13 -10.52 3.02
CA GLU A 35 12.92 -9.08 3.17
C GLU A 35 11.54 -8.79 3.74
N ILE A 36 11.45 -7.75 4.57
CA ILE A 36 10.18 -7.32 5.14
C ILE A 36 9.60 -6.23 4.25
N TYR A 37 8.32 -6.41 3.89
CA TYR A 37 7.60 -5.44 3.06
C TYR A 37 6.35 -4.96 3.77
N TYR A 38 5.94 -3.75 3.45
CA TYR A 38 4.67 -3.19 3.89
C TYR A 38 3.73 -3.12 2.71
N ARG A 39 2.47 -3.51 2.95
CA ARG A 39 1.40 -3.30 1.99
C ARG A 39 0.77 -1.96 2.32
N ILE A 40 0.85 -1.02 1.40
CA ILE A 40 0.52 0.37 1.66
C ILE A 40 -0.65 0.83 0.80
N LEU A 41 -1.55 1.59 1.40
CA LEU A 41 -2.66 2.24 0.71
C LEU A 41 -2.38 3.73 0.67
N THR A 42 -2.39 4.31 -0.53
CA THR A 42 -2.16 5.75 -0.69
C THR A 42 -2.77 6.23 -1.99
N ASN A 43 -3.12 7.49 -2.04
CA ASN A 43 -3.61 8.14 -3.25
C ASN A 43 -2.48 8.71 -4.10
N GLU A 44 -1.27 8.76 -3.57
CA GLU A 44 -0.13 9.34 -4.27
C GLU A 44 0.98 8.31 -4.46
N ALA A 45 1.40 8.10 -5.70
CA ALA A 45 2.51 7.20 -6.00
C ALA A 45 3.84 7.88 -5.66
N SER A 46 4.81 7.08 -5.23
CA SER A 46 6.17 7.54 -4.97
C SER A 46 7.13 6.58 -5.65
N GLU A 47 8.36 7.02 -5.87
CA GLU A 47 9.37 6.19 -6.54
C GLU A 47 9.70 4.92 -5.77
N VAL A 48 9.60 4.97 -4.44
CA VAL A 48 9.90 3.82 -3.59
C VAL A 48 8.76 2.80 -3.54
N LEU A 49 7.61 3.14 -4.09
CA LEU A 49 6.43 2.28 -4.07
C LEU A 49 6.33 1.46 -5.36
N THR A 50 6.05 0.17 -5.20
CA THR A 50 5.82 -0.74 -6.31
C THR A 50 4.33 -1.04 -6.37
N PRO A 51 3.65 -0.79 -7.50
CA PRO A 51 2.22 -1.10 -7.60
C PRO A 51 1.93 -2.57 -7.30
N ALA A 52 0.88 -2.82 -6.56
CA ALA A 52 0.43 -4.16 -6.22
C ALA A 52 -1.01 -4.34 -6.66
N ALA A 53 -1.39 -5.59 -6.97
CA ALA A 53 -2.76 -5.89 -7.34
C ALA A 53 -3.67 -5.71 -6.13
N PRO A 54 -4.80 -4.98 -6.26
CA PRO A 54 -5.72 -4.83 -5.15
C PRO A 54 -6.45 -6.13 -4.85
N ALA A 55 -6.79 -6.33 -3.58
CA ALA A 55 -7.60 -7.45 -3.14
C ALA A 55 -8.88 -6.89 -2.53
N LEU A 56 -9.84 -7.77 -2.26
CA LEU A 56 -11.13 -7.36 -1.70
C LEU A 56 -10.94 -6.58 -0.39
N GLU A 57 -10.06 -7.03 0.48
CA GLU A 57 -9.81 -6.36 1.75
C GLU A 57 -9.21 -4.96 1.56
N ASP A 58 -8.43 -4.76 0.49
CA ASP A 58 -7.84 -3.44 0.20
C ASP A 58 -8.94 -2.43 -0.11
N GLY A 59 -9.95 -2.82 -0.90
CA GLY A 59 -11.07 -1.96 -1.21
C GLY A 59 -11.86 -1.61 0.05
N TYR A 60 -12.05 -2.60 0.91
CA TYR A 60 -12.73 -2.41 2.17
C TYR A 60 -12.00 -1.40 3.06
N MET A 61 -10.69 -1.53 3.16
CA MET A 61 -9.88 -0.62 3.95
C MET A 61 -9.86 0.79 3.38
N CYS A 62 -9.86 0.92 2.06
CA CYS A 62 -9.92 2.23 1.42
C CYS A 62 -11.20 2.97 1.80
N VAL A 63 -12.32 2.27 1.88
CA VAL A 63 -13.59 2.86 2.28
C VAL A 63 -13.54 3.30 3.73
N ILE A 64 -13.05 2.43 4.62
CA ILE A 64 -12.96 2.72 6.04
C ILE A 64 -12.02 3.90 6.32
N LYS A 65 -10.90 3.97 5.64
CA LYS A 65 -9.87 4.99 5.86
C LYS A 65 -10.05 6.22 4.99
N GLU A 66 -11.05 6.22 4.12
CA GLU A 66 -11.34 7.35 3.22
C GLU A 66 -10.17 7.70 2.31
N ILE A 67 -9.47 6.67 1.85
CA ILE A 67 -8.34 6.84 0.93
C ILE A 67 -8.81 6.84 -0.54
#